data_eb73216f86d4396b8318169d3e8be8af
#
_entry.id   eb73216f86d4396b8318169d3e8be8af
#
_cell.length_a   1.000
_cell.length_b   1.000
_cell.length_c   1.000
_cell.angle_alpha   90.00
_cell.angle_beta   90.00
_cell.angle_gamma   90.00
#
_symmetry.space_group_name_H-M   'P 1'
#
loop_
_entity.id
_entity.type
_entity.pdbx_description
1 polymer ?
#
loop_
_entity_poly.entity_id
_entity_poly.type
_entity_poly.pdbx_seq_one_letter_code
_entity_poly.pdbx_strand_id
1 'polypeptide(L)'
;MLRLGTPLSSSATRVLLLGSGELGKEVAIELQRFGVEVIAADRYADAPAMQVAHRGHVLDMLDGAAIRALVARERPHLIVPEIEAIHTQTLESLEREAVQEGSGMRVIPTARAARLTMDREGIRRLAAGTLGLPTSPYRFVDTVEDYRAAVAGIGLPCVVKPVMSSSGKGQSLVRGDADVQRAWEYAQTGGRAGAGRVIVEGFVDFDYEITLLTVRHAGGTAFCAPIGHLQRDGDYRESWQPQPMSPGALARSRDIARAITDDLGGWGVFGVELFVKGDEVWFSEVSPRPHDTGLVTLVSQELSEFALHARAILGLPVPVDADGTVTALGASASCALLAEGHGVPAFAGVEAALRAPDTALRLFGKPRVEGQRRVGVTLARAADVDAARTVAREAAAALTISLD
;
A
#
# COMPACT_ATOMS: atom_id res chain seq x y z
N MET A 1 -22.66 0.83 -20.99
CA MET A 1 -21.76 1.96 -21.28
C MET A 1 -21.52 2.70 -19.97
N LEU A 2 -20.26 2.94 -19.58
CA LEU A 2 -19.95 3.73 -18.38
C LEU A 2 -20.52 5.15 -18.54
N ARG A 3 -21.18 5.63 -17.50
CA ARG A 3 -21.66 7.01 -17.41
C ARG A 3 -21.14 7.63 -16.12
N LEU A 4 -20.37 8.69 -16.22
CA LEU A 4 -19.93 9.52 -15.10
C LEU A 4 -20.79 10.77 -15.04
N GLY A 5 -21.30 11.08 -13.86
CA GLY A 5 -22.10 12.29 -13.62
C GLY A 5 -21.27 13.43 -13.05
N THR A 6 -21.85 14.61 -12.97
CA THR A 6 -21.20 15.81 -12.43
C THR A 6 -21.23 15.79 -10.89
N PRO A 7 -20.12 16.07 -10.20
CA PRO A 7 -20.08 16.17 -8.74
C PRO A 7 -21.13 17.15 -8.20
N LEU A 8 -21.59 16.89 -6.98
CA LEU A 8 -22.57 17.72 -6.26
C LEU A 8 -23.95 17.82 -6.97
N SER A 9 -24.22 16.93 -7.91
CA SER A 9 -25.52 16.83 -8.60
C SER A 9 -26.22 15.50 -8.30
N SER A 10 -27.47 15.38 -8.72
CA SER A 10 -28.23 14.14 -8.58
C SER A 10 -27.66 12.99 -9.43
N SER A 11 -26.86 13.28 -10.45
CA SER A 11 -26.22 12.31 -11.32
C SER A 11 -24.78 11.96 -10.90
N ALA A 12 -24.27 12.53 -9.80
CA ALA A 12 -22.88 12.36 -9.37
C ALA A 12 -22.51 10.88 -9.19
N THR A 13 -21.36 10.50 -9.71
CA THR A 13 -20.69 9.24 -9.35
C THR A 13 -19.92 9.48 -8.07
N ARG A 14 -20.28 8.79 -6.98
CA ARG A 14 -19.72 8.99 -5.63
C ARG A 14 -18.79 7.87 -5.23
N VAL A 15 -17.61 8.25 -4.74
CA VAL A 15 -16.60 7.35 -4.17
C VAL A 15 -16.35 7.73 -2.73
N LEU A 16 -16.43 6.77 -1.83
CA LEU A 16 -16.08 6.90 -0.42
C LEU A 16 -14.70 6.27 -0.18
N LEU A 17 -13.72 7.09 0.16
CA LEU A 17 -12.42 6.63 0.62
C LEU A 17 -12.47 6.36 2.12
N LEU A 18 -12.11 5.15 2.54
CA LEU A 18 -11.92 4.77 3.94
C LEU A 18 -10.41 4.71 4.25
N GLY A 19 -9.91 5.77 4.86
CA GLY A 19 -8.51 6.14 4.96
C GLY A 19 -8.23 7.35 4.07
N SER A 20 -7.71 8.41 4.67
CA SER A 20 -7.53 9.70 4.01
C SER A 20 -6.08 10.20 4.11
N GLY A 21 -5.12 9.24 4.10
CA GLY A 21 -3.70 9.53 4.12
C GLY A 21 -3.17 10.12 2.80
N GLU A 22 -1.87 10.15 2.67
CA GLU A 22 -1.15 10.66 1.49
C GLU A 22 -1.51 9.93 0.20
N LEU A 23 -1.62 8.60 0.23
CA LEU A 23 -1.99 7.80 -0.95
C LEU A 23 -3.44 8.05 -1.32
N GLY A 24 -4.34 8.06 -0.34
CA GLY A 24 -5.75 8.42 -0.54
C GLY A 24 -5.94 9.82 -1.13
N LYS A 25 -5.06 10.78 -0.81
CA LYS A 25 -5.07 12.12 -1.43
C LYS A 25 -4.80 12.05 -2.93
N GLU A 26 -3.79 11.31 -3.35
CA GLU A 26 -3.49 11.15 -4.79
C GLU A 26 -4.62 10.40 -5.51
N VAL A 27 -5.21 9.37 -4.88
CA VAL A 27 -6.42 8.69 -5.42
C VAL A 27 -7.58 9.67 -5.58
N ALA A 28 -7.83 10.52 -4.56
CA ALA A 28 -8.90 11.54 -4.63
C ALA A 28 -8.68 12.50 -5.79
N ILE A 29 -7.46 13.00 -5.99
CA ILE A 29 -7.10 13.90 -7.09
C ILE A 29 -7.36 13.22 -8.44
N GLU A 30 -6.92 11.98 -8.62
CA GLU A 30 -7.12 11.26 -9.88
C GLU A 30 -8.61 10.97 -10.17
N LEU A 31 -9.39 10.62 -9.16
CA LEU A 31 -10.84 10.45 -9.31
C LEU A 31 -11.53 11.76 -9.71
N GLN A 32 -11.11 12.89 -9.13
CA GLN A 32 -11.68 14.22 -9.45
C GLN A 32 -11.35 14.66 -10.89
N ARG A 33 -10.24 14.22 -11.47
CA ARG A 33 -9.92 14.46 -12.90
C ARG A 33 -10.98 13.87 -13.84
N PHE A 34 -11.71 12.83 -13.39
CA PHE A 34 -12.83 12.22 -14.09
C PHE A 34 -14.20 12.79 -13.68
N GLY A 35 -14.23 13.85 -12.87
CA GLY A 35 -15.48 14.43 -12.38
C GLY A 35 -16.21 13.53 -11.37
N VAL A 36 -15.49 12.69 -10.64
CA VAL A 36 -16.04 11.85 -9.57
C VAL A 36 -16.19 12.67 -8.30
N GLU A 37 -17.30 12.52 -7.62
CA GLU A 37 -17.52 13.11 -6.31
C GLU A 37 -16.85 12.25 -5.23
N VAL A 38 -15.83 12.78 -4.60
CA VAL A 38 -15.02 12.08 -3.59
C VAL A 38 -15.45 12.48 -2.19
N ILE A 39 -15.74 11.49 -1.37
CA ILE A 39 -15.99 11.61 0.07
C ILE A 39 -14.82 10.91 0.77
N ALA A 40 -14.17 11.59 1.71
CA ALA A 40 -13.01 11.08 2.42
C ALA A 40 -13.33 10.90 3.91
N ALA A 41 -12.93 9.76 4.48
CA ALA A 41 -13.14 9.46 5.88
C ALA A 41 -11.85 8.99 6.56
N ASP A 42 -11.59 9.47 7.77
CA ASP A 42 -10.44 9.06 8.58
C ASP A 42 -10.75 9.25 10.07
N ARG A 43 -9.90 8.72 10.94
CA ARG A 43 -10.02 8.84 12.41
C ARG A 43 -9.69 10.23 12.97
N TYR A 44 -9.11 11.12 12.16
CA TYR A 44 -8.72 12.48 12.55
C TYR A 44 -9.12 13.49 11.49
N ALA A 45 -9.38 14.72 11.91
CA ALA A 45 -9.77 15.81 11.03
C ALA A 45 -8.59 16.28 10.15
N ASP A 46 -8.94 16.93 9.06
CA ASP A 46 -8.00 17.57 8.13
C ASP A 46 -6.94 16.60 7.56
N ALA A 47 -7.28 15.31 7.50
CA ALA A 47 -6.44 14.30 6.87
C ALA A 47 -6.15 14.67 5.41
N PRO A 48 -4.99 14.29 4.85
CA PRO A 48 -4.54 14.72 3.52
C PRO A 48 -5.59 14.62 2.40
N ALA A 49 -6.32 13.52 2.30
CA ALA A 49 -7.38 13.37 1.28
C ALA A 49 -8.60 14.24 1.57
N MET A 50 -8.93 14.52 2.84
CA MET A 50 -10.04 15.42 3.19
C MET A 50 -9.81 16.85 2.69
N GLN A 51 -8.55 17.28 2.58
CA GLN A 51 -8.19 18.63 2.09
C GLN A 51 -8.54 18.86 0.62
N VAL A 52 -8.72 17.80 -0.14
CA VAL A 52 -9.03 17.84 -1.58
C VAL A 52 -10.38 17.19 -1.92
N ALA A 53 -10.97 16.44 -1.02
CA ALA A 53 -12.26 15.79 -1.24
C ALA A 53 -13.42 16.81 -1.22
N HIS A 54 -14.56 16.44 -1.80
CA HIS A 54 -15.78 17.25 -1.75
C HIS A 54 -16.40 17.31 -0.36
N ARG A 55 -16.23 16.24 0.43
CA ARG A 55 -16.65 16.15 1.84
C ARG A 55 -15.68 15.30 2.63
N GLY A 56 -15.46 15.69 3.90
CA GLY A 56 -14.66 14.95 4.87
C GLY A 56 -15.47 14.48 6.07
N HIS A 57 -15.16 13.30 6.60
CA HIS A 57 -15.82 12.76 7.79
C HIS A 57 -14.81 12.15 8.75
N VAL A 58 -14.95 12.47 10.02
CA VAL A 58 -14.14 11.89 11.09
C VAL A 58 -14.96 10.79 11.78
N LEU A 59 -14.42 9.57 11.79
CA LEU A 59 -15.02 8.43 12.48
C LEU A 59 -13.95 7.40 12.83
N ASP A 60 -14.25 6.55 13.82
CA ASP A 60 -13.43 5.37 14.09
C ASP A 60 -13.64 4.35 12.97
N MET A 61 -12.56 4.02 12.26
CA MET A 61 -12.58 3.04 11.16
C MET A 61 -12.85 1.61 11.63
N LEU A 62 -12.75 1.33 12.92
CA LEU A 62 -13.08 0.04 13.52
C LEU A 62 -14.52 -0.02 14.05
N ASP A 63 -15.25 1.11 14.02
CA ASP A 63 -16.68 1.16 14.35
C ASP A 63 -17.52 0.84 13.09
N GLY A 64 -17.98 -0.41 13.01
CA GLY A 64 -18.81 -0.86 11.89
C GLY A 64 -20.17 -0.15 11.81
N ALA A 65 -20.73 0.30 12.94
CA ALA A 65 -22.00 1.06 12.95
C ALA A 65 -21.80 2.47 12.38
N ALA A 66 -20.70 3.14 12.73
CA ALA A 66 -20.34 4.45 12.18
C ALA A 66 -20.10 4.38 10.67
N ILE A 67 -19.36 3.35 10.18
CA ILE A 67 -19.16 3.12 8.74
C ILE A 67 -20.50 2.93 8.04
N ARG A 68 -21.39 2.08 8.57
CA ARG A 68 -22.71 1.82 7.98
C ARG A 68 -23.57 3.08 7.91
N ALA A 69 -23.58 3.88 8.98
CA ALA A 69 -24.30 5.15 9.03
C ALA A 69 -23.76 6.14 7.99
N LEU A 70 -22.44 6.20 7.80
CA LEU A 70 -21.82 7.03 6.78
C LEU A 70 -22.21 6.58 5.36
N VAL A 71 -22.15 5.28 5.06
CA VAL A 71 -22.55 4.72 3.76
C VAL A 71 -24.03 5.00 3.47
N ALA A 72 -24.91 4.83 4.44
CA ALA A 72 -26.34 5.12 4.29
C ALA A 72 -26.61 6.60 3.99
N ARG A 73 -25.84 7.52 4.60
CA ARG A 73 -25.94 8.96 4.39
C ARG A 73 -25.41 9.38 3.02
N GLU A 74 -24.21 8.95 2.67
CA GLU A 74 -23.50 9.41 1.47
C GLU A 74 -23.91 8.63 0.21
N ARG A 75 -24.39 7.41 0.38
CA ARG A 75 -24.81 6.51 -0.71
C ARG A 75 -23.78 6.42 -1.83
N PRO A 76 -22.54 5.99 -1.52
CA PRO A 76 -21.48 5.89 -2.51
C PRO A 76 -21.77 4.77 -3.51
N HIS A 77 -21.25 4.90 -4.73
CA HIS A 77 -21.23 3.83 -5.72
C HIS A 77 -20.04 2.89 -5.51
N LEU A 78 -18.93 3.44 -4.98
CA LEU A 78 -17.73 2.69 -4.66
C LEU A 78 -17.27 3.03 -3.24
N ILE A 79 -16.91 2.00 -2.46
CA ILE A 79 -16.22 2.13 -1.18
C ILE A 79 -14.80 1.64 -1.42
N VAL A 80 -13.80 2.49 -1.15
CA VAL A 80 -12.39 2.27 -1.44
C VAL A 80 -11.60 2.30 -0.13
N PRO A 81 -11.26 1.14 0.45
CA PRO A 81 -10.36 1.03 1.59
C PRO A 81 -8.93 1.44 1.22
N GLU A 82 -8.37 2.40 1.95
CA GLU A 82 -7.01 2.92 1.75
C GLU A 82 -6.08 2.65 2.93
N ILE A 83 -6.60 2.01 3.99
CA ILE A 83 -5.83 1.61 5.17
C ILE A 83 -6.20 0.19 5.59
N GLU A 84 -5.37 -0.46 6.40
CA GLU A 84 -5.62 -1.82 6.89
C GLU A 84 -6.64 -1.85 8.05
N ALA A 85 -6.59 -0.86 8.95
CA ALA A 85 -7.39 -0.85 10.18
C ALA A 85 -8.82 -0.38 9.92
N ILE A 86 -9.66 -1.24 9.31
CA ILE A 86 -11.07 -1.00 8.99
C ILE A 86 -11.92 -2.18 9.50
N HIS A 87 -13.17 -1.92 9.86
CA HIS A 87 -14.11 -2.99 10.26
C HIS A 87 -14.58 -3.78 9.03
N THR A 88 -13.80 -4.78 8.62
CA THR A 88 -13.99 -5.54 7.37
C THR A 88 -15.27 -6.35 7.33
N GLN A 89 -15.80 -6.82 8.50
CA GLN A 89 -17.08 -7.51 8.56
C GLN A 89 -18.25 -6.62 8.09
N THR A 90 -18.17 -5.31 8.39
CA THR A 90 -19.14 -4.34 7.87
C THR A 90 -19.03 -4.19 6.35
N LEU A 91 -17.80 -4.16 5.80
CA LEU A 91 -17.61 -4.09 4.35
C LEU A 91 -18.19 -5.34 3.65
N GLU A 92 -17.95 -6.54 4.20
CA GLU A 92 -18.53 -7.79 3.67
C GLU A 92 -20.06 -7.80 3.72
N SER A 93 -20.68 -7.27 4.80
CA SER A 93 -22.14 -7.13 4.89
C SER A 93 -22.68 -6.16 3.85
N LEU A 94 -22.08 -4.98 3.73
CA LEU A 94 -22.46 -3.95 2.77
C LEU A 94 -22.37 -4.44 1.31
N GLU A 95 -21.28 -5.14 0.97
CA GLU A 95 -21.09 -5.71 -0.37
C GLU A 95 -22.14 -6.77 -0.68
N ARG A 96 -22.45 -7.67 0.26
CA ARG A 96 -23.49 -8.69 0.12
C ARG A 96 -24.88 -8.08 0.00
N GLU A 97 -25.21 -7.09 0.83
CA GLU A 97 -26.48 -6.36 0.78
C GLU A 97 -26.63 -5.65 -0.57
N ALA A 98 -25.58 -5.01 -1.07
CA ALA A 98 -25.59 -4.34 -2.37
C ALA A 98 -25.88 -5.30 -3.52
N VAL A 99 -25.37 -6.53 -3.46
CA VAL A 99 -25.69 -7.58 -4.45
C VAL A 99 -27.15 -8.02 -4.34
N GLN A 100 -27.66 -8.23 -3.11
CA GLN A 100 -29.05 -8.65 -2.88
C GLN A 100 -30.07 -7.59 -3.31
N GLU A 101 -29.77 -6.33 -3.07
CA GLU A 101 -30.63 -5.20 -3.42
C GLU A 101 -30.49 -4.74 -4.87
N GLY A 102 -29.46 -5.23 -5.58
CA GLY A 102 -29.14 -4.78 -6.94
C GLY A 102 -28.73 -3.31 -7.02
N SER A 103 -28.21 -2.74 -5.93
CA SER A 103 -27.84 -1.31 -5.84
C SER A 103 -26.62 -0.95 -6.71
N GLY A 104 -25.80 -1.94 -7.09
CA GLY A 104 -24.59 -1.75 -7.89
C GLY A 104 -23.42 -1.14 -7.10
N MET A 105 -23.55 -0.88 -5.80
CA MET A 105 -22.44 -0.45 -4.95
C MET A 105 -21.39 -1.58 -4.86
N ARG A 106 -20.12 -1.20 -4.85
CA ARG A 106 -19.01 -2.14 -4.76
C ARG A 106 -17.99 -1.71 -3.72
N VAL A 107 -17.37 -2.69 -3.05
CA VAL A 107 -16.15 -2.49 -2.25
C VAL A 107 -14.94 -2.81 -3.13
N ILE A 108 -13.90 -2.01 -3.08
CA ILE A 108 -12.74 -2.09 -3.95
C ILE A 108 -11.51 -2.63 -3.17
N PRO A 109 -10.77 -3.57 -3.76
CA PRO A 109 -11.14 -4.35 -4.93
C PRO A 109 -12.31 -5.29 -4.64
N THR A 110 -12.36 -5.90 -3.43
CA THR A 110 -13.48 -6.63 -2.81
C THR A 110 -13.37 -6.53 -1.28
N ALA A 111 -14.47 -6.69 -0.56
CA ALA A 111 -14.44 -6.75 0.91
C ALA A 111 -13.61 -7.95 1.42
N ARG A 112 -13.64 -9.08 0.68
CA ARG A 112 -12.80 -10.25 0.97
C ARG A 112 -11.31 -9.93 0.85
N ALA A 113 -10.89 -9.20 -0.18
CA ALA A 113 -9.50 -8.80 -0.34
C ALA A 113 -9.04 -7.91 0.83
N ALA A 114 -9.83 -6.90 1.20
CA ALA A 114 -9.55 -6.05 2.35
C ALA A 114 -9.39 -6.86 3.64
N ARG A 115 -10.28 -7.84 3.89
CA ARG A 115 -10.23 -8.69 5.08
C ARG A 115 -8.99 -9.58 5.12
N LEU A 116 -8.69 -10.28 4.01
CA LEU A 116 -7.58 -11.23 3.98
C LEU A 116 -6.22 -10.55 4.10
N THR A 117 -6.07 -9.35 3.54
CA THR A 117 -4.79 -8.63 3.58
C THR A 117 -4.56 -7.87 4.88
N MET A 118 -5.61 -7.60 5.67
CA MET A 118 -5.48 -7.13 7.06
C MET A 118 -4.93 -8.21 8.00
N ASP A 119 -5.19 -9.46 7.70
CA ASP A 119 -4.83 -10.62 8.51
C ASP A 119 -3.66 -11.37 7.87
N ARG A 120 -2.47 -11.25 8.46
CA ARG A 120 -1.27 -11.97 7.99
C ARG A 120 -1.49 -13.48 7.92
N GLU A 121 -2.29 -14.05 8.81
CA GLU A 121 -2.62 -15.48 8.75
C GLU A 121 -3.48 -15.78 7.55
N GLY A 122 -4.51 -14.97 7.30
CA GLY A 122 -5.41 -15.15 6.17
C GLY A 122 -4.68 -15.12 4.84
N ILE A 123 -3.88 -14.08 4.60
CA ILE A 123 -3.15 -13.96 3.34
C ILE A 123 -2.03 -15.00 3.19
N ARG A 124 -1.33 -15.36 4.28
CA ARG A 124 -0.28 -16.38 4.26
C ARG A 124 -0.84 -17.77 3.97
N ARG A 125 -1.97 -18.12 4.58
CA ARG A 125 -2.67 -19.38 4.32
C ARG A 125 -3.21 -19.45 2.89
N LEU A 126 -3.71 -18.34 2.37
CA LEU A 126 -4.13 -18.25 0.97
C LEU A 126 -2.93 -18.50 0.04
N ALA A 127 -1.86 -17.74 0.19
CA ALA A 127 -0.70 -17.82 -0.68
C ALA A 127 -0.03 -19.21 -0.64
N ALA A 128 0.37 -19.67 0.55
CA ALA A 128 1.12 -20.93 0.68
C ALA A 128 0.23 -22.18 0.66
N GLY A 129 -0.91 -22.13 1.37
CA GLY A 129 -1.76 -23.30 1.57
C GLY A 129 -2.74 -23.56 0.44
N THR A 130 -3.41 -22.52 -0.07
CA THR A 130 -4.43 -22.67 -1.12
C THR A 130 -3.84 -22.59 -2.51
N LEU A 131 -2.98 -21.58 -2.76
CA LEU A 131 -2.42 -21.33 -4.08
C LEU A 131 -1.07 -22.02 -4.31
N GLY A 132 -0.45 -22.58 -3.27
CA GLY A 132 0.86 -23.24 -3.37
C GLY A 132 1.99 -22.33 -3.81
N LEU A 133 1.87 -21.03 -3.57
CA LEU A 133 2.90 -20.07 -3.95
C LEU A 133 4.15 -20.22 -3.06
N PRO A 134 5.35 -20.01 -3.60
CA PRO A 134 6.57 -19.96 -2.80
C PRO A 134 6.48 -18.85 -1.74
N THR A 135 6.68 -19.20 -0.47
CA THR A 135 6.74 -18.27 0.67
C THR A 135 7.88 -18.67 1.58
N SER A 136 8.31 -17.79 2.50
CA SER A 136 9.15 -18.21 3.63
C SER A 136 8.45 -19.33 4.42
N PRO A 137 9.19 -20.30 4.99
CA PRO A 137 8.62 -21.22 5.98
C PRO A 137 8.02 -20.43 7.14
N TYR A 138 6.89 -20.87 7.69
CA TYR A 138 6.21 -20.12 8.74
C TYR A 138 5.48 -21.00 9.75
N ARG A 139 5.27 -20.43 10.94
CA ARG A 139 4.41 -21.01 11.99
C ARG A 139 3.62 -19.89 12.68
N PHE A 140 2.33 -20.11 12.94
CA PHE A 140 1.51 -19.26 13.78
C PHE A 140 1.43 -19.85 15.18
N VAL A 141 1.61 -19.02 16.21
CA VAL A 141 1.68 -19.43 17.60
C VAL A 141 0.96 -18.44 18.51
N ASP A 142 0.38 -18.97 19.60
CA ASP A 142 -0.41 -18.19 20.55
C ASP A 142 0.28 -18.10 21.93
N THR A 143 1.18 -19.05 22.24
CA THR A 143 1.86 -19.13 23.54
C THR A 143 3.39 -18.97 23.38
N VAL A 144 4.05 -18.58 24.46
CA VAL A 144 5.51 -18.45 24.46
C VAL A 144 6.20 -19.81 24.30
N GLU A 145 5.59 -20.88 24.77
CA GLU A 145 6.09 -22.24 24.64
C GLU A 145 6.06 -22.68 23.17
N ASP A 146 4.93 -22.52 22.48
CA ASP A 146 4.80 -22.78 21.05
C ASP A 146 5.72 -21.90 20.22
N TYR A 147 5.89 -20.65 20.65
CA TYR A 147 6.82 -19.71 20.00
C TYR A 147 8.26 -20.21 20.02
N ARG A 148 8.74 -20.63 21.19
CA ARG A 148 10.10 -21.21 21.32
C ARG A 148 10.26 -22.46 20.46
N ALA A 149 9.24 -23.33 20.46
CA ALA A 149 9.23 -24.51 19.61
C ALA A 149 9.22 -24.16 18.11
N ALA A 150 8.49 -23.12 17.73
CA ALA A 150 8.46 -22.63 16.34
C ALA A 150 9.81 -22.06 15.90
N VAL A 151 10.48 -21.25 16.75
CA VAL A 151 11.82 -20.73 16.47
C VAL A 151 12.82 -21.88 16.31
N ALA A 152 12.80 -22.86 17.20
CA ALA A 152 13.67 -24.04 17.11
C ALA A 152 13.41 -24.87 15.84
N GLY A 153 12.14 -25.01 15.43
CA GLY A 153 11.76 -25.79 14.26
C GLY A 153 11.97 -25.09 12.92
N ILE A 154 11.88 -23.77 12.87
CA ILE A 154 12.15 -22.95 11.68
C ILE A 154 13.65 -22.72 11.53
N GLY A 155 14.37 -22.55 12.65
CA GLY A 155 15.79 -22.24 12.67
C GLY A 155 16.08 -20.74 12.65
N LEU A 156 17.36 -20.41 12.88
CA LEU A 156 17.86 -19.04 12.90
C LEU A 156 18.71 -18.75 11.66
N PRO A 157 18.66 -17.52 11.11
CA PRO A 157 17.81 -16.41 11.59
C PRO A 157 16.35 -16.59 11.21
N CYS A 158 15.45 -16.00 12.00
CA CYS A 158 14.02 -15.96 11.69
C CYS A 158 13.42 -14.57 12.01
N VAL A 159 12.23 -14.29 11.47
CA VAL A 159 11.52 -13.03 11.69
C VAL A 159 10.25 -13.32 12.48
N VAL A 160 10.02 -12.54 13.52
CA VAL A 160 8.83 -12.62 14.38
C VAL A 160 7.98 -11.38 14.17
N LYS A 161 6.68 -11.54 13.92
CA LYS A 161 5.75 -10.44 13.65
C LYS A 161 4.42 -10.68 14.36
N PRO A 162 3.75 -9.66 14.90
CA PRO A 162 2.32 -9.77 15.26
C PRO A 162 1.49 -10.07 14.00
N VAL A 163 0.42 -10.86 14.15
CA VAL A 163 -0.49 -11.15 13.02
C VAL A 163 -1.18 -9.87 12.54
N MET A 164 -1.57 -8.98 13.46
CA MET A 164 -2.22 -7.71 13.17
C MET A 164 -1.27 -6.54 13.38
N SER A 165 -0.41 -6.26 12.40
CA SER A 165 0.50 -5.10 12.42
C SER A 165 0.84 -4.63 11.00
N SER A 166 1.23 -3.36 10.88
CA SER A 166 1.73 -2.76 9.64
C SER A 166 2.97 -1.90 9.91
N SER A 167 3.73 -1.56 8.86
CA SER A 167 4.92 -0.71 8.94
C SER A 167 5.97 -1.24 9.94
N GLY A 168 6.19 -2.55 9.98
CA GLY A 168 7.22 -3.19 10.82
C GLY A 168 7.03 -3.13 12.33
N LYS A 169 5.90 -2.58 12.83
CA LYS A 169 5.64 -2.48 14.27
C LYS A 169 5.51 -3.85 14.92
N GLY A 170 6.27 -4.08 16.00
CA GLY A 170 6.32 -5.37 16.69
C GLY A 170 7.14 -6.44 15.95
N GLN A 171 7.76 -6.12 14.80
CA GLN A 171 8.59 -7.03 14.05
C GLN A 171 10.02 -7.09 14.62
N SER A 172 10.59 -8.28 14.72
CA SER A 172 11.97 -8.50 15.13
C SER A 172 12.65 -9.53 14.25
N LEU A 173 13.92 -9.28 13.91
CA LEU A 173 14.81 -10.29 13.37
C LEU A 173 15.55 -10.97 14.54
N VAL A 174 15.36 -12.26 14.67
CA VAL A 174 15.99 -13.13 15.69
C VAL A 174 17.19 -13.80 15.07
N ARG A 175 18.39 -13.44 15.51
CA ARG A 175 19.66 -13.98 15.01
C ARG A 175 20.27 -15.04 15.92
N GLY A 176 19.89 -15.04 17.20
CA GLY A 176 20.41 -15.95 18.21
C GLY A 176 19.47 -16.07 19.40
N ASP A 177 19.77 -17.02 20.30
CA ASP A 177 18.94 -17.33 21.48
C ASP A 177 18.69 -16.11 22.38
N ALA A 178 19.67 -15.18 22.45
CA ALA A 178 19.54 -13.94 23.23
C ALA A 178 18.43 -13.00 22.72
N ASP A 179 18.02 -13.12 21.46
CA ASP A 179 16.98 -12.30 20.86
C ASP A 179 15.56 -12.87 21.09
N VAL A 180 15.45 -14.18 21.35
CA VAL A 180 14.17 -14.91 21.32
C VAL A 180 13.15 -14.31 22.26
N GLN A 181 13.51 -14.10 23.53
CA GLN A 181 12.58 -13.57 24.52
C GLN A 181 12.17 -12.13 24.23
N ARG A 182 13.13 -11.29 23.87
CA ARG A 182 12.89 -9.88 23.54
C ARG A 182 11.97 -9.73 22.31
N ALA A 183 12.15 -10.58 21.29
CA ALA A 183 11.32 -10.56 20.08
C ALA A 183 9.87 -10.93 20.38
N TRP A 184 9.62 -11.92 21.25
CA TRP A 184 8.29 -12.25 21.73
C TRP A 184 7.63 -11.07 22.44
N GLU A 185 8.31 -10.48 23.43
CA GLU A 185 7.80 -9.36 24.21
C GLU A 185 7.48 -8.15 23.33
N TYR A 186 8.36 -7.85 22.38
CA TYR A 186 8.10 -6.75 21.43
C TYR A 186 6.92 -7.05 20.51
N ALA A 187 6.77 -8.28 20.03
CA ALA A 187 5.62 -8.66 19.22
C ALA A 187 4.29 -8.56 19.99
N GLN A 188 4.29 -8.79 21.32
CA GLN A 188 3.11 -8.66 22.16
C GLN A 188 2.72 -7.20 22.44
N THR A 189 3.69 -6.27 22.45
CA THR A 189 3.46 -4.85 22.79
C THR A 189 3.40 -3.93 21.57
N GLY A 190 4.06 -4.29 20.47
CA GLY A 190 4.19 -3.46 19.27
C GLY A 190 3.03 -3.56 18.27
N GLY A 191 2.15 -4.55 18.41
CA GLY A 191 1.00 -4.75 17.52
C GLY A 191 -0.12 -3.74 17.73
N ARG A 192 -0.89 -3.42 16.68
CA ARG A 192 -2.07 -2.53 16.78
C ARG A 192 -3.25 -3.15 17.53
N ALA A 193 -3.31 -4.47 17.60
CA ALA A 193 -4.40 -5.21 18.26
C ALA A 193 -4.05 -5.66 19.70
N GLY A 194 -2.91 -5.20 20.26
CA GLY A 194 -2.43 -5.64 21.56
C GLY A 194 -1.76 -7.03 21.54
N ALA A 195 -1.62 -7.64 22.71
CA ALA A 195 -1.05 -8.98 22.85
C ALA A 195 -1.90 -10.03 22.14
N GLY A 196 -1.26 -10.97 21.43
CA GLY A 196 -1.97 -11.99 20.69
C GLY A 196 -1.06 -12.90 19.86
N ARG A 197 -1.68 -13.52 18.88
CA ARG A 197 -1.06 -14.45 17.94
C ARG A 197 0.07 -13.80 17.16
N VAL A 198 1.18 -14.52 17.03
CA VAL A 198 2.35 -14.10 16.23
C VAL A 198 2.63 -15.08 15.12
N ILE A 199 3.31 -14.62 14.08
CA ILE A 199 3.93 -15.46 13.06
C ILE A 199 5.44 -15.49 13.27
N VAL A 200 6.04 -16.67 13.21
CA VAL A 200 7.48 -16.89 13.08
C VAL A 200 7.73 -17.31 11.65
N GLU A 201 8.58 -16.56 10.94
CA GLU A 201 8.91 -16.79 9.54
C GLU A 201 10.42 -17.06 9.39
N GLY A 202 10.79 -18.05 8.59
CA GLY A 202 12.18 -18.25 8.21
C GLY A 202 12.70 -17.03 7.46
N PHE A 203 13.93 -16.64 7.75
CA PHE A 203 14.59 -15.57 7.02
C PHE A 203 14.87 -16.00 5.58
N VAL A 204 14.44 -15.19 4.63
CA VAL A 204 14.78 -15.36 3.21
C VAL A 204 16.05 -14.56 2.95
N ASP A 205 17.12 -15.24 2.55
CA ASP A 205 18.37 -14.62 2.11
C ASP A 205 18.22 -14.19 0.65
N PHE A 206 17.67 -12.99 0.42
CA PHE A 206 17.37 -12.45 -0.90
C PHE A 206 18.43 -11.46 -1.37
N ASP A 207 18.57 -11.32 -2.70
CA ASP A 207 19.43 -10.32 -3.32
C ASP A 207 18.80 -8.92 -3.26
N TYR A 208 17.48 -8.86 -3.49
CA TYR A 208 16.67 -7.64 -3.41
C TYR A 208 15.18 -7.96 -3.21
N GLU A 209 14.46 -6.97 -2.74
CA GLU A 209 13.01 -6.97 -2.60
C GLU A 209 12.38 -6.04 -3.65
N ILE A 210 11.23 -6.44 -4.19
CA ILE A 210 10.48 -5.62 -5.14
C ILE A 210 9.03 -5.46 -4.70
N THR A 211 8.41 -4.37 -5.13
CA THR A 211 6.96 -4.26 -5.26
C THR A 211 6.59 -4.37 -6.74
N LEU A 212 5.74 -5.34 -7.07
CA LEU A 212 5.16 -5.46 -8.41
C LEU A 212 3.71 -4.94 -8.38
N LEU A 213 3.53 -3.69 -8.82
CA LEU A 213 2.20 -3.13 -8.97
C LEU A 213 1.44 -3.89 -10.05
N THR A 214 0.36 -4.53 -9.62
CA THR A 214 -0.50 -5.38 -10.45
C THR A 214 -1.87 -4.73 -10.55
N VAL A 215 -2.32 -4.44 -11.75
CA VAL A 215 -3.57 -3.72 -12.00
C VAL A 215 -4.60 -4.68 -12.58
N ARG A 216 -5.64 -4.98 -11.79
CA ARG A 216 -6.80 -5.74 -12.29
C ARG A 216 -7.84 -4.76 -12.82
N HIS A 217 -8.28 -4.95 -14.05
CA HIS A 217 -9.23 -4.07 -14.71
C HIS A 217 -10.15 -4.83 -15.67
N ALA A 218 -11.11 -4.15 -16.26
CA ALA A 218 -12.10 -4.79 -17.15
C ALA A 218 -11.50 -5.52 -18.38
N GLY A 219 -10.31 -5.14 -18.81
CA GLY A 219 -9.58 -5.76 -19.93
C GLY A 219 -8.62 -6.90 -19.52
N GLY A 220 -8.50 -7.21 -18.23
CA GLY A 220 -7.60 -8.25 -17.72
C GLY A 220 -6.69 -7.77 -16.60
N THR A 221 -5.44 -8.26 -16.61
CA THR A 221 -4.41 -7.89 -15.61
C THR A 221 -3.21 -7.26 -16.32
N ALA A 222 -2.83 -6.07 -15.87
CA ALA A 222 -1.66 -5.33 -16.30
C ALA A 222 -0.60 -5.28 -15.19
N PHE A 223 0.67 -5.13 -15.58
CA PHE A 223 1.78 -4.99 -14.64
C PHE A 223 2.53 -3.69 -14.88
N CYS A 224 2.92 -3.00 -13.81
CA CYS A 224 3.95 -1.98 -13.93
C CYS A 224 5.34 -2.62 -14.02
N ALA A 225 6.35 -1.88 -14.46
CA ALA A 225 7.73 -2.31 -14.30
C ALA A 225 8.03 -2.55 -12.80
N PRO A 226 8.86 -3.52 -12.43
CA PRO A 226 9.19 -3.81 -11.04
C PRO A 226 9.77 -2.59 -10.33
N ILE A 227 9.36 -2.38 -9.09
CA ILE A 227 9.84 -1.29 -8.24
C ILE A 227 10.78 -1.88 -7.20
N GLY A 228 12.06 -1.48 -7.25
CA GLY A 228 13.00 -1.72 -6.16
C GLY A 228 12.80 -0.68 -5.06
N HIS A 229 13.05 -1.06 -3.83
CA HIS A 229 12.90 -0.14 -2.71
C HIS A 229 13.89 -0.41 -1.58
N LEU A 230 14.10 0.61 -0.77
CA LEU A 230 14.86 0.55 0.46
C LEU A 230 13.94 0.86 1.63
N GLN A 231 13.86 -0.09 2.56
CA GLN A 231 13.21 0.10 3.85
C GLN A 231 14.28 0.19 4.95
N ARG A 232 13.99 0.95 6.00
CA ARG A 232 14.77 0.94 7.23
C ARG A 232 13.81 0.81 8.40
N ASP A 233 14.03 -0.20 9.23
CA ASP A 233 13.17 -0.52 10.39
C ASP A 233 11.69 -0.76 10.00
N GLY A 234 11.48 -1.35 8.81
CA GLY A 234 10.15 -1.59 8.25
C GLY A 234 9.46 -0.35 7.69
N ASP A 235 10.16 0.79 7.58
CA ASP A 235 9.62 2.03 7.05
C ASP A 235 10.25 2.37 5.69
N TYR A 236 9.42 2.72 4.73
CA TYR A 236 9.82 3.11 3.39
C TYR A 236 10.75 4.33 3.39
N ARG A 237 11.85 4.27 2.66
CA ARG A 237 12.84 5.35 2.53
C ARG A 237 13.02 5.81 1.09
N GLU A 238 13.19 4.88 0.18
CA GLU A 238 13.39 5.13 -1.25
C GLU A 238 12.67 4.07 -2.06
N SER A 239 12.25 4.43 -3.27
CA SER A 239 11.94 3.47 -4.31
C SER A 239 12.47 3.95 -5.67
N TRP A 240 12.66 3.01 -6.57
CA TRP A 240 13.12 3.28 -7.93
C TRP A 240 12.48 2.33 -8.93
N GLN A 241 12.35 2.79 -10.15
CA GLN A 241 11.74 2.04 -11.25
C GLN A 241 12.46 2.35 -12.56
N PRO A 242 12.80 1.32 -13.38
CA PRO A 242 12.58 -0.11 -13.09
C PRO A 242 13.66 -0.69 -12.16
N GLN A 243 13.32 -1.69 -11.35
CA GLN A 243 14.31 -2.57 -10.75
C GLN A 243 14.80 -3.54 -11.83
N PRO A 244 16.11 -3.59 -12.14
CA PRO A 244 16.65 -4.58 -13.04
C PRO A 244 16.45 -6.00 -12.51
N MET A 245 15.94 -6.88 -13.37
CA MET A 245 15.67 -8.29 -13.04
C MET A 245 16.03 -9.19 -14.22
N SER A 246 16.34 -10.47 -13.94
CA SER A 246 16.41 -11.46 -14.98
C SER A 246 15.03 -11.70 -15.61
N PRO A 247 14.94 -12.11 -16.90
CA PRO A 247 13.66 -12.47 -17.51
C PRO A 247 12.93 -13.60 -16.75
N GLY A 248 13.69 -14.55 -16.17
CA GLY A 248 13.14 -15.65 -15.38
C GLY A 248 12.50 -15.19 -14.08
N ALA A 249 13.18 -14.32 -13.31
CA ALA A 249 12.65 -13.73 -12.10
C ALA A 249 11.42 -12.86 -12.38
N LEU A 250 11.45 -12.04 -13.44
CA LEU A 250 10.31 -11.20 -13.84
C LEU A 250 9.07 -12.06 -14.20
N ALA A 251 9.25 -13.11 -14.98
CA ALA A 251 8.15 -14.01 -15.35
C ALA A 251 7.52 -14.64 -14.10
N ARG A 252 8.34 -15.21 -13.19
CA ARG A 252 7.85 -15.79 -11.93
C ARG A 252 7.17 -14.77 -11.02
N SER A 253 7.70 -13.56 -10.94
CA SER A 253 7.08 -12.46 -10.18
C SER A 253 5.67 -12.15 -10.69
N ARG A 254 5.50 -12.09 -12.02
CA ARG A 254 4.18 -11.87 -12.65
C ARG A 254 3.23 -13.04 -12.41
N ASP A 255 3.72 -14.27 -12.47
CA ASP A 255 2.89 -15.47 -12.21
C ASP A 255 2.38 -15.48 -10.76
N ILE A 256 3.25 -15.22 -9.78
CA ILE A 256 2.87 -15.12 -8.37
C ILE A 256 1.86 -13.99 -8.17
N ALA A 257 2.15 -12.80 -8.69
CA ALA A 257 1.29 -11.64 -8.55
C ALA A 257 -0.09 -11.86 -9.22
N ARG A 258 -0.12 -12.48 -10.39
CA ARG A 258 -1.36 -12.87 -11.07
C ARG A 258 -2.17 -13.83 -10.21
N ALA A 259 -1.57 -14.91 -9.76
CA ALA A 259 -2.26 -15.93 -8.99
C ALA A 259 -2.91 -15.39 -7.72
N ILE A 260 -2.18 -14.57 -6.94
CA ILE A 260 -2.71 -14.00 -5.69
C ILE A 260 -3.81 -12.96 -5.97
N THR A 261 -3.63 -12.09 -6.96
CA THR A 261 -4.61 -11.05 -7.26
C THR A 261 -5.86 -11.58 -7.98
N ASP A 262 -5.72 -12.65 -8.77
CA ASP A 262 -6.87 -13.34 -9.37
C ASP A 262 -7.78 -13.96 -8.31
N ASP A 263 -7.20 -14.60 -7.29
CA ASP A 263 -7.98 -15.15 -6.18
C ASP A 263 -8.64 -14.07 -5.32
N LEU A 264 -7.92 -12.97 -5.01
CA LEU A 264 -8.48 -11.84 -4.25
C LEU A 264 -9.64 -11.17 -5.00
N GLY A 265 -9.61 -11.19 -6.31
CA GLY A 265 -10.69 -10.69 -7.16
C GLY A 265 -10.81 -9.17 -7.23
N GLY A 266 -11.88 -8.71 -7.89
CA GLY A 266 -12.18 -7.28 -8.05
C GLY A 266 -11.27 -6.55 -9.02
N TRP A 267 -11.40 -5.22 -9.04
CA TRP A 267 -10.61 -4.31 -9.88
C TRP A 267 -9.90 -3.26 -9.01
N GLY A 268 -8.70 -2.87 -9.42
CA GLY A 268 -7.87 -1.89 -8.74
C GLY A 268 -6.39 -2.23 -8.86
N VAL A 269 -5.56 -1.45 -8.20
CA VAL A 269 -4.13 -1.70 -8.05
C VAL A 269 -3.90 -2.59 -6.83
N PHE A 270 -2.95 -3.51 -6.98
CA PHE A 270 -2.42 -4.33 -5.90
C PHE A 270 -0.90 -4.14 -5.84
N GLY A 271 -0.37 -3.79 -4.69
CA GLY A 271 1.05 -3.79 -4.41
C GLY A 271 1.49 -5.18 -3.94
N VAL A 272 2.13 -5.96 -4.81
CA VAL A 272 2.61 -7.31 -4.46
C VAL A 272 4.08 -7.25 -4.13
N GLU A 273 4.44 -7.55 -2.88
CA GLU A 273 5.82 -7.57 -2.40
C GLU A 273 6.44 -8.95 -2.54
N LEU A 274 7.63 -9.01 -3.12
CA LEU A 274 8.32 -10.24 -3.48
C LEU A 274 9.80 -10.16 -3.11
N PHE A 275 10.33 -11.25 -2.54
CA PHE A 275 11.77 -11.43 -2.38
C PHE A 275 12.34 -12.15 -3.60
N VAL A 276 13.53 -11.73 -4.04
CA VAL A 276 14.17 -12.27 -5.25
C VAL A 276 15.62 -12.66 -4.95
N LYS A 277 16.01 -13.87 -5.34
CA LYS A 277 17.39 -14.34 -5.32
C LYS A 277 17.69 -15.09 -6.61
N GLY A 278 18.56 -14.52 -7.44
CA GLY A 278 18.74 -15.03 -8.80
C GLY A 278 17.42 -15.09 -9.56
N ASP A 279 17.00 -16.29 -9.96
CA ASP A 279 15.69 -16.53 -10.60
C ASP A 279 14.60 -17.00 -9.60
N GLU A 280 14.94 -17.24 -8.35
CA GLU A 280 13.97 -17.66 -7.35
C GLU A 280 13.20 -16.45 -6.82
N VAL A 281 11.89 -16.61 -6.64
CA VAL A 281 10.98 -15.55 -6.19
C VAL A 281 10.05 -16.11 -5.12
N TRP A 282 9.90 -15.38 -4.02
CA TRP A 282 8.99 -15.72 -2.91
C TRP A 282 7.98 -14.60 -2.67
N PHE A 283 6.74 -14.99 -2.47
CA PHE A 283 5.71 -14.07 -2.03
C PHE A 283 5.96 -13.63 -0.59
N SER A 284 5.95 -12.33 -0.37
CA SER A 284 6.06 -11.69 0.94
C SER A 284 4.70 -11.21 1.43
N GLU A 285 4.13 -10.22 0.78
CA GLU A 285 2.87 -9.56 1.18
C GLU A 285 2.11 -9.02 -0.04
N VAL A 286 0.83 -8.68 0.13
CA VAL A 286 0.05 -7.95 -0.88
C VAL A 286 -0.84 -6.92 -0.22
N SER A 287 -0.84 -5.71 -0.77
CA SER A 287 -1.76 -4.62 -0.43
C SER A 287 -2.79 -4.47 -1.55
N PRO A 288 -4.11 -4.55 -1.27
CA PRO A 288 -5.15 -4.46 -2.29
C PRO A 288 -5.52 -3.00 -2.59
N ARG A 289 -4.53 -2.15 -2.75
CA ARG A 289 -4.60 -0.69 -2.93
C ARG A 289 -3.26 -0.16 -3.44
N PRO A 290 -3.16 1.14 -3.81
CA PRO A 290 -1.89 1.81 -4.05
C PRO A 290 -0.90 1.61 -2.90
N HIS A 291 0.38 1.50 -3.24
CA HIS A 291 1.47 1.17 -2.33
C HIS A 291 2.46 2.33 -2.20
N ASP A 292 3.01 2.57 -1.01
CA ASP A 292 3.92 3.71 -0.79
C ASP A 292 5.20 3.65 -1.65
N THR A 293 5.71 2.46 -1.97
CA THR A 293 6.81 2.31 -2.93
C THR A 293 6.41 2.75 -4.34
N GLY A 294 5.13 2.69 -4.68
CA GLY A 294 4.57 3.11 -5.96
C GLY A 294 4.50 4.63 -6.15
N LEU A 295 4.80 5.44 -5.12
CA LEU A 295 4.94 6.89 -5.26
C LEU A 295 5.92 7.30 -6.38
N VAL A 296 6.91 6.47 -6.70
CA VAL A 296 7.82 6.69 -7.84
C VAL A 296 7.07 6.79 -9.17
N THR A 297 5.91 6.13 -9.29
CA THR A 297 5.08 6.15 -10.51
C THR A 297 4.52 7.52 -10.86
N LEU A 298 4.52 8.46 -9.92
CA LEU A 298 4.15 9.85 -10.17
C LEU A 298 5.06 10.56 -11.20
N VAL A 299 6.26 10.03 -11.46
CA VAL A 299 7.19 10.55 -12.45
C VAL A 299 7.73 9.49 -13.42
N SER A 300 7.67 8.20 -13.06
CA SER A 300 8.19 7.12 -13.89
C SER A 300 7.22 6.63 -14.96
N GLN A 301 5.94 6.98 -14.87
CA GLN A 301 4.87 6.55 -15.76
C GLN A 301 3.97 7.74 -16.13
N GLU A 302 3.35 7.68 -17.30
CA GLU A 302 2.31 8.64 -17.67
C GLU A 302 1.06 8.49 -16.79
N LEU A 303 0.69 7.24 -16.52
CA LEU A 303 -0.37 6.90 -15.58
C LEU A 303 0.28 6.39 -14.29
N SER A 304 0.27 7.22 -13.26
CA SER A 304 0.71 6.81 -11.92
C SER A 304 -0.14 5.65 -11.40
N GLU A 305 0.32 4.95 -10.36
CA GLU A 305 -0.48 3.91 -9.70
C GLU A 305 -1.87 4.42 -9.28
N PHE A 306 -1.97 5.68 -8.90
CA PHE A 306 -3.23 6.32 -8.51
C PHE A 306 -4.15 6.53 -9.71
N ALA A 307 -3.61 6.97 -10.85
CA ALA A 307 -4.34 7.09 -12.11
C ALA A 307 -4.79 5.72 -12.63
N LEU A 308 -3.92 4.71 -12.53
CA LEU A 308 -4.24 3.32 -12.87
C LEU A 308 -5.35 2.78 -11.96
N HIS A 309 -5.26 3.05 -10.65
CA HIS A 309 -6.28 2.64 -9.68
C HIS A 309 -7.63 3.30 -9.99
N ALA A 310 -7.65 4.62 -10.20
CA ALA A 310 -8.87 5.34 -10.56
C ALA A 310 -9.49 4.80 -11.85
N ARG A 311 -8.69 4.53 -12.89
CA ARG A 311 -9.19 3.93 -14.15
C ARG A 311 -9.75 2.54 -13.92
N ALA A 312 -9.03 1.68 -13.21
CA ALA A 312 -9.44 0.30 -12.96
C ALA A 312 -10.79 0.24 -12.22
N ILE A 313 -10.92 0.96 -11.11
CA ILE A 313 -12.14 0.93 -10.28
C ILE A 313 -13.36 1.56 -10.98
N LEU A 314 -13.13 2.51 -11.88
CA LEU A 314 -14.18 3.11 -12.71
C LEU A 314 -14.52 2.27 -13.95
N GLY A 315 -13.79 1.18 -14.21
CA GLY A 315 -13.98 0.34 -15.41
C GLY A 315 -13.51 1.01 -16.71
N LEU A 316 -12.57 1.98 -16.60
CA LEU A 316 -11.95 2.65 -17.73
C LEU A 316 -10.80 1.81 -18.30
N PRO A 317 -10.41 2.00 -19.57
CA PRO A 317 -9.29 1.31 -20.16
C PRO A 317 -7.96 1.60 -19.45
N VAL A 318 -7.18 0.54 -19.25
CA VAL A 318 -5.78 0.62 -18.82
C VAL A 318 -4.92 0.25 -20.02
N PRO A 319 -4.20 1.21 -20.63
CA PRO A 319 -3.35 0.92 -21.79
C PRO A 319 -2.10 0.17 -21.34
N VAL A 320 -1.75 -0.84 -22.11
CA VAL A 320 -0.57 -1.68 -21.92
C VAL A 320 0.10 -1.95 -23.26
N ASP A 321 1.36 -2.31 -23.23
CA ASP A 321 2.07 -2.83 -24.40
C ASP A 321 1.72 -4.30 -24.68
N ALA A 322 2.41 -4.92 -25.66
CA ALA A 322 2.08 -6.25 -26.13
C ALA A 322 2.30 -7.38 -25.06
N ASP A 323 3.13 -7.13 -24.05
CA ASP A 323 3.43 -8.08 -22.97
C ASP A 323 2.61 -7.80 -21.69
N GLY A 324 1.65 -6.85 -21.76
CA GLY A 324 0.77 -6.51 -20.63
C GLY A 324 1.42 -5.55 -19.62
N THR A 325 2.48 -4.84 -20.00
CA THR A 325 3.18 -3.87 -19.14
C THR A 325 2.65 -2.45 -19.38
N VAL A 326 2.50 -1.69 -18.30
CA VAL A 326 2.21 -0.25 -18.34
C VAL A 326 3.46 0.49 -18.80
N THR A 327 3.30 1.39 -19.78
CA THR A 327 4.41 2.14 -20.37
C THR A 327 5.12 3.02 -19.34
N ALA A 328 6.44 2.83 -19.21
CA ALA A 328 7.32 3.66 -18.38
C ALA A 328 7.89 4.83 -19.20
N LEU A 329 8.15 5.96 -18.53
CA LEU A 329 8.76 7.17 -19.11
C LEU A 329 10.29 7.16 -19.01
N GLY A 330 10.86 6.35 -18.13
CA GLY A 330 12.31 6.24 -17.93
C GLY A 330 12.69 5.93 -16.49
N ALA A 331 13.98 5.81 -16.27
CA ALA A 331 14.53 5.54 -14.95
C ALA A 331 14.20 6.65 -13.95
N SER A 332 13.62 6.29 -12.83
CA SER A 332 13.07 7.23 -11.87
C SER A 332 13.29 6.75 -10.45
N ALA A 333 13.28 7.67 -9.50
CA ALA A 333 13.36 7.36 -8.07
C ALA A 333 12.53 8.31 -7.23
N SER A 334 12.20 7.86 -6.03
CA SER A 334 11.56 8.66 -4.99
C SER A 334 12.32 8.53 -3.68
N CYS A 335 12.35 9.61 -2.90
CA CYS A 335 12.96 9.64 -1.57
C CYS A 335 11.99 10.26 -0.56
N ALA A 336 11.70 9.51 0.51
CA ALA A 336 10.76 9.93 1.54
C ALA A 336 11.31 11.08 2.39
N LEU A 337 10.46 12.06 2.67
CA LEU A 337 10.73 13.15 3.60
C LEU A 337 10.15 12.78 4.98
N LEU A 338 11.03 12.71 5.96
CA LEU A 338 10.68 12.30 7.33
C LEU A 338 10.79 13.49 8.27
N ALA A 339 9.81 13.61 9.13
CA ALA A 339 9.84 14.52 10.28
C ALA A 339 9.72 13.70 11.56
N GLU A 340 10.45 14.10 12.60
CA GLU A 340 10.42 13.47 13.92
C GLU A 340 10.23 14.55 15.00
N GLY A 341 9.28 14.31 15.89
CA GLY A 341 8.92 15.24 16.96
C GLY A 341 7.41 15.44 17.11
N HIS A 342 7.03 16.63 17.56
CA HIS A 342 5.63 17.01 17.77
C HIS A 342 5.42 18.43 17.24
N GLY A 343 4.46 18.63 16.34
CA GLY A 343 4.14 19.95 15.78
C GLY A 343 3.54 19.90 14.39
N VAL A 344 3.30 21.06 13.82
CA VAL A 344 2.82 21.22 12.45
C VAL A 344 4.02 21.34 11.51
N PRO A 345 4.14 20.48 10.47
CA PRO A 345 5.31 20.52 9.60
C PRO A 345 5.29 21.76 8.70
N ALA A 346 6.42 22.46 8.67
CA ALA A 346 6.71 23.55 7.73
C ALA A 346 7.99 23.23 6.95
N PHE A 347 8.07 23.71 5.71
CA PHE A 347 9.12 23.32 4.75
C PHE A 347 9.81 24.57 4.20
N ALA A 348 11.15 24.58 4.27
CA ALA A 348 12.01 25.56 3.62
C ALA A 348 12.94 24.86 2.61
N GLY A 349 13.51 25.62 1.68
CA GLY A 349 14.43 25.09 0.67
C GLY A 349 13.75 24.47 -0.56
N VAL A 350 12.44 24.68 -0.73
CA VAL A 350 11.65 24.11 -1.85
C VAL A 350 12.21 24.50 -3.21
N GLU A 351 12.65 25.76 -3.37
CA GLU A 351 13.25 26.23 -4.64
C GLU A 351 14.57 25.50 -4.96
N ALA A 352 15.35 25.18 -3.93
CA ALA A 352 16.59 24.43 -4.09
C ALA A 352 16.31 22.96 -4.42
N ALA A 353 15.33 22.34 -3.77
CA ALA A 353 14.92 20.97 -4.04
C ALA A 353 14.38 20.75 -5.46
N LEU A 354 13.77 21.77 -6.07
CA LEU A 354 13.18 21.71 -7.41
C LEU A 354 14.07 22.32 -8.50
N ARG A 355 15.35 22.59 -8.20
CA ARG A 355 16.26 23.26 -9.17
C ARG A 355 16.75 22.32 -10.27
N ALA A 356 16.96 21.05 -9.95
CA ALA A 356 17.37 20.07 -10.95
C ALA A 356 16.21 19.79 -11.92
N PRO A 357 16.47 19.61 -13.22
CA PRO A 357 15.42 19.24 -14.18
C PRO A 357 14.83 17.87 -13.81
N ASP A 358 13.62 17.62 -14.27
CA ASP A 358 12.89 16.36 -14.05
C ASP A 358 12.72 15.96 -12.58
N THR A 359 12.77 16.92 -11.66
CA THR A 359 12.42 16.73 -10.24
C THR A 359 10.98 17.14 -9.95
N ALA A 360 10.38 16.48 -8.98
CA ALA A 360 9.08 16.85 -8.44
C ALA A 360 9.06 16.66 -6.92
N LEU A 361 8.11 17.31 -6.28
CA LEU A 361 7.90 17.27 -4.83
C LEU A 361 6.42 17.01 -4.54
N ARG A 362 6.14 16.15 -3.58
CA ARG A 362 4.80 16.01 -3.00
C ARG A 362 4.89 16.22 -1.50
N LEU A 363 4.29 17.29 -1.01
CA LEU A 363 4.08 17.54 0.41
C LEU A 363 2.69 17.00 0.77
N PHE A 364 2.63 16.08 1.71
CA PHE A 364 1.41 15.31 1.96
C PHE A 364 0.30 16.14 2.63
N GLY A 365 0.67 17.21 3.33
CA GLY A 365 -0.30 18.06 4.03
C GLY A 365 -0.80 17.41 5.33
N LYS A 366 0.02 16.58 6.00
CA LYS A 366 -0.35 16.04 7.31
C LYS A 366 -0.52 17.20 8.31
N PRO A 367 -1.67 17.29 9.01
CA PRO A 367 -1.97 18.44 9.87
C PRO A 367 -1.07 18.49 11.09
N ARG A 368 -0.49 17.36 11.50
CA ARG A 368 0.41 17.26 12.65
C ARG A 368 1.33 16.07 12.54
N VAL A 369 2.55 16.23 13.05
CA VAL A 369 3.51 15.17 13.30
C VAL A 369 3.46 14.80 14.77
N GLU A 370 3.43 13.51 15.07
CA GLU A 370 3.59 12.94 16.40
C GLU A 370 4.49 11.70 16.26
N GLY A 371 5.68 11.77 16.89
CA GLY A 371 6.76 10.82 16.68
C GLY A 371 7.38 10.94 15.29
N GLN A 372 7.74 9.84 14.65
CA GLN A 372 8.27 9.85 13.29
C GLN A 372 7.15 9.68 12.26
N ARG A 373 7.09 10.58 11.27
CA ARG A 373 6.09 10.55 10.19
C ARG A 373 6.71 10.94 8.85
N ARG A 374 6.29 10.25 7.78
CA ARG A 374 6.53 10.72 6.41
C ARG A 374 5.63 11.92 6.13
N VAL A 375 6.20 13.02 5.69
CA VAL A 375 5.50 14.29 5.45
C VAL A 375 5.53 14.72 4.00
N GLY A 376 6.29 14.00 3.17
CA GLY A 376 6.39 14.27 1.74
C GLY A 376 7.29 13.25 1.04
N VAL A 377 7.49 13.45 -0.25
CA VAL A 377 8.41 12.69 -1.09
C VAL A 377 9.00 13.60 -2.16
N THR A 378 10.28 13.49 -2.38
CA THR A 378 10.94 14.02 -3.58
C THR A 378 11.00 12.94 -4.64
N LEU A 379 10.92 13.35 -5.89
CA LEU A 379 10.84 12.46 -7.05
C LEU A 379 11.81 12.97 -8.12
N ALA A 380 12.49 12.07 -8.81
CA ALA A 380 13.38 12.44 -9.90
C ALA A 380 13.35 11.41 -11.01
N ARG A 381 13.58 11.90 -12.23
CA ARG A 381 13.84 11.09 -13.42
C ARG A 381 15.22 11.43 -13.96
N ALA A 382 16.00 10.43 -14.39
CA ALA A 382 17.35 10.63 -14.91
C ALA A 382 17.71 9.58 -15.98
N ALA A 383 18.95 9.60 -16.44
CA ALA A 383 19.44 8.68 -17.48
C ALA A 383 19.41 7.21 -17.03
N ASP A 384 19.66 6.97 -15.75
CA ASP A 384 19.61 5.64 -15.11
C ASP A 384 19.11 5.73 -13.68
N VAL A 385 18.86 4.58 -13.07
CA VAL A 385 18.30 4.47 -11.71
C VAL A 385 19.21 5.08 -10.65
N ASP A 386 20.52 4.89 -10.75
CA ASP A 386 21.46 5.40 -9.74
C ASP A 386 21.54 6.92 -9.78
N ALA A 387 21.52 7.49 -10.97
CA ALA A 387 21.42 8.94 -11.16
C ALA A 387 20.09 9.48 -10.63
N ALA A 388 18.96 8.84 -10.93
CA ALA A 388 17.64 9.24 -10.43
C ALA A 388 17.58 9.21 -8.90
N ARG A 389 18.10 8.15 -8.26
CA ARG A 389 18.20 8.03 -6.81
C ARG A 389 19.05 9.12 -6.18
N THR A 390 20.17 9.44 -6.84
CA THR A 390 21.06 10.52 -6.38
C THR A 390 20.33 11.86 -6.40
N VAL A 391 19.69 12.22 -7.52
CA VAL A 391 18.95 13.48 -7.65
C VAL A 391 17.78 13.56 -6.65
N ALA A 392 17.03 12.46 -6.48
CA ALA A 392 15.92 12.44 -5.50
C ALA A 392 16.41 12.67 -4.07
N ARG A 393 17.55 12.07 -3.66
CA ARG A 393 18.16 12.30 -2.34
C ARG A 393 18.69 13.72 -2.18
N GLU A 394 19.35 14.27 -3.18
CA GLU A 394 19.84 15.65 -3.16
C GLU A 394 18.69 16.64 -3.03
N ALA A 395 17.59 16.42 -3.75
CA ALA A 395 16.38 17.20 -3.61
C ALA A 395 15.77 17.09 -2.19
N ALA A 396 15.77 15.90 -1.61
CA ALA A 396 15.31 15.71 -0.23
C ALA A 396 16.23 16.42 0.78
N ALA A 397 17.55 16.33 0.59
CA ALA A 397 18.55 16.97 1.45
C ALA A 397 18.55 18.50 1.37
N ALA A 398 18.04 19.09 0.29
CA ALA A 398 17.88 20.53 0.14
C ALA A 398 16.73 21.10 0.96
N LEU A 399 15.83 20.25 1.47
CA LEU A 399 14.69 20.67 2.28
C LEU A 399 15.04 20.70 3.76
N THR A 400 14.57 21.73 4.43
CA THR A 400 14.57 21.81 5.90
C THR A 400 13.14 21.70 6.38
N ILE A 401 12.89 20.76 7.30
CA ILE A 401 11.57 20.54 7.91
C ILE A 401 11.62 21.03 9.34
N SER A 402 10.78 22.01 9.68
CA SER A 402 10.51 22.43 11.05
C SER A 402 9.16 21.93 11.52
N LEU A 403 8.98 21.85 12.85
CA LEU A 403 7.72 21.50 13.51
C LEU A 403 7.35 22.67 14.42
N ASP A 404 6.31 23.41 14.02
CA ASP A 404 5.81 24.60 14.74
C ASP A 404 4.72 24.21 15.76
#